data_8c74348854e52dcd9492d013d31587ef
#
_entry.id   8c74348854e52dcd9492d013d31587ef
#
_cell.length_a   1.000
_cell.length_b   1.000
_cell.length_c   1.000
_cell.angle_alpha   90.00
_cell.angle_beta   90.00
_cell.angle_gamma   90.00
#
_symmetry.space_group_name_H-M   'P 1'
#
loop_
_entity.id
_entity.type
_entity.pdbx_description
1 polymer ?
#
loop_
_entity_poly.entity_id
_entity_poly.type
_entity_poly.pdbx_seq_one_letter_code
_entity_poly.pdbx_strand_id
1 'polypeptide(L)'
;MTYQQWLADAAQALNQVNPTENGKVDALVLLQHATGKSRTQILAFDETEIDEKVRLKLTALLDRRLKGEPIAYILGEKEFWSLPLNVSEGTLIPRPDTEILVEKALQIALEKLEENPPHFRILDLGTGTGAIALALASELSPICQKKNIQLDVIGVDLMPEVVKLAQSNAEKNQLKVQFLQSRWFENVEGQFDIIVS
;
A
#
# COMPACT_ATOMS: atom_id res chain seq x y z
N MET A 1 -30.32 10.85 8.63
CA MET A 1 -28.94 11.39 8.72
C MET A 1 -28.37 11.41 7.32
N THR A 2 -27.99 12.58 6.83
CA THR A 2 -27.38 12.74 5.50
C THR A 2 -25.86 12.54 5.53
N TYR A 3 -25.22 12.43 4.33
CA TYR A 3 -23.76 12.38 4.22
C TYR A 3 -23.11 13.60 4.88
N GLN A 4 -23.63 14.80 4.63
CA GLN A 4 -23.12 16.04 5.21
C GLN A 4 -23.17 16.01 6.75
N GLN A 5 -24.30 15.61 7.33
CA GLN A 5 -24.47 15.52 8.78
C GLN A 5 -23.48 14.51 9.38
N TRP A 6 -23.40 13.31 8.78
CA TRP A 6 -22.50 12.28 9.27
C TRP A 6 -21.02 12.70 9.19
N LEU A 7 -20.60 13.34 8.07
CA LEU A 7 -19.24 13.85 7.91
C LEU A 7 -18.88 14.90 8.97
N ALA A 8 -19.82 15.80 9.28
CA ALA A 8 -19.60 16.82 10.30
C ALA A 8 -19.44 16.20 11.70
N ASP A 9 -20.36 15.28 12.07
CA ASP A 9 -20.34 14.63 13.38
C ASP A 9 -19.10 13.75 13.56
N ALA A 10 -18.76 12.94 12.56
CA ALA A 10 -17.60 12.05 12.59
C ALA A 10 -16.27 12.86 12.64
N ALA A 11 -16.16 13.92 11.83
CA ALA A 11 -15.00 14.79 11.85
C ALA A 11 -14.81 15.48 13.21
N GLN A 12 -15.90 15.93 13.82
CA GLN A 12 -15.86 16.53 15.15
C GLN A 12 -15.38 15.51 16.21
N ALA A 13 -15.93 14.31 16.20
CA ALA A 13 -15.56 13.25 17.14
C ALA A 13 -14.08 12.87 17.00
N LEU A 14 -13.59 12.71 15.77
CA LEU A 14 -12.18 12.37 15.49
C LEU A 14 -11.23 13.48 15.94
N ASN A 15 -11.54 14.75 15.67
CA ASN A 15 -10.72 15.88 16.08
C ASN A 15 -10.67 16.07 17.61
N GLN A 16 -11.69 15.63 18.33
CA GLN A 16 -11.69 15.66 19.81
C GLN A 16 -10.72 14.63 20.40
N VAL A 17 -10.60 13.45 19.78
CA VAL A 17 -9.68 12.39 20.24
C VAL A 17 -8.25 12.67 19.81
N ASN A 18 -8.05 13.14 18.59
CA ASN A 18 -6.71 13.45 18.06
C ASN A 18 -6.71 14.77 17.27
N PRO A 19 -6.46 15.91 17.94
CA PRO A 19 -6.48 17.25 17.32
C PRO A 19 -5.40 17.45 16.24
N THR A 20 -4.35 16.64 16.22
CA THR A 20 -3.23 16.76 15.27
C THR A 20 -3.51 16.06 13.94
N GLU A 21 -4.52 15.21 13.89
CA GLU A 21 -4.94 14.53 12.66
C GLU A 21 -6.10 15.27 11.98
N ASN A 22 -6.26 15.05 10.68
CA ASN A 22 -7.36 15.68 9.91
C ASN A 22 -8.62 14.80 9.94
N GLY A 23 -9.45 14.94 10.98
CA GLY A 23 -10.68 14.17 11.14
C GLY A 23 -11.65 14.29 9.97
N LYS A 24 -11.63 15.39 9.20
CA LYS A 24 -12.46 15.55 7.99
C LYS A 24 -12.03 14.62 6.88
N VAL A 25 -10.71 14.42 6.71
CA VAL A 25 -10.17 13.51 5.70
C VAL A 25 -10.52 12.08 6.07
N ASP A 26 -10.29 11.70 7.33
CA ASP A 26 -10.60 10.36 7.82
C ASP A 26 -12.10 10.04 7.69
N ALA A 27 -12.99 10.94 8.13
CA ALA A 27 -14.42 10.76 7.99
C ALA A 27 -14.83 10.55 6.52
N LEU A 28 -14.29 11.35 5.60
CA LEU A 28 -14.60 11.22 4.17
C LEU A 28 -14.14 9.87 3.62
N VAL A 29 -12.95 9.43 3.97
CA VAL A 29 -12.40 8.13 3.55
C VAL A 29 -13.25 6.97 4.07
N LEU A 30 -13.69 7.02 5.34
CA LEU A 30 -14.59 6.02 5.89
C LEU A 30 -15.93 5.99 5.17
N LEU A 31 -16.50 7.16 4.84
CA LEU A 31 -17.76 7.25 4.11
C LEU A 31 -17.64 6.70 2.68
N GLN A 32 -16.54 7.02 1.99
CA GLN A 32 -16.23 6.46 0.67
C GLN A 32 -16.17 4.93 0.71
N HIS A 33 -15.44 4.39 1.69
CA HIS A 33 -15.30 2.93 1.85
C HIS A 33 -16.64 2.24 2.19
N ALA A 34 -17.47 2.87 3.02
CA ALA A 34 -18.76 2.28 3.41
C ALA A 34 -19.78 2.29 2.27
N THR A 35 -19.78 3.36 1.46
CA THR A 35 -20.76 3.59 0.39
C THR A 35 -20.31 3.11 -0.99
N GLY A 36 -19.00 2.93 -1.22
CA GLY A 36 -18.43 2.70 -2.54
C GLY A 36 -18.49 3.93 -3.47
N LYS A 37 -18.83 5.11 -2.94
CA LYS A 37 -18.93 6.35 -3.72
C LYS A 37 -17.62 7.11 -3.76
N SER A 38 -17.35 7.78 -4.88
CA SER A 38 -16.21 8.68 -4.98
C SER A 38 -16.41 9.93 -4.12
N ARG A 39 -15.29 10.61 -3.77
CA ARG A 39 -15.33 11.90 -3.09
C ARG A 39 -16.25 12.90 -3.78
N THR A 40 -16.15 13.00 -5.10
CA THR A 40 -16.96 13.93 -5.90
C THR A 40 -18.46 13.59 -5.78
N GLN A 41 -18.82 12.32 -5.83
CA GLN A 41 -20.22 11.90 -5.67
C GLN A 41 -20.78 12.22 -4.27
N ILE A 42 -19.98 11.98 -3.23
CA ILE A 42 -20.39 12.29 -1.85
C ILE A 42 -20.61 13.79 -1.67
N LEU A 43 -19.69 14.63 -2.18
CA LEU A 43 -19.81 16.08 -2.05
C LEU A 43 -20.89 16.70 -2.95
N ALA A 44 -21.15 16.12 -4.13
CA ALA A 44 -22.19 16.58 -5.04
C ALA A 44 -23.61 16.20 -4.57
N PHE A 45 -23.75 15.13 -3.79
CA PHE A 45 -25.02 14.58 -3.29
C PHE A 45 -25.00 14.47 -1.78
N ASP A 46 -24.51 15.48 -1.09
CA ASP A 46 -24.26 15.50 0.36
C ASP A 46 -25.54 15.44 1.21
N GLU A 47 -26.71 15.80 0.64
CA GLU A 47 -28.02 15.64 1.25
C GLU A 47 -28.60 14.22 1.16
N THR A 48 -27.86 13.26 0.53
CA THR A 48 -28.31 11.87 0.43
C THR A 48 -28.42 11.24 1.82
N GLU A 49 -29.55 10.63 2.11
CA GLU A 49 -29.76 9.89 3.34
C GLU A 49 -28.96 8.59 3.37
N ILE A 50 -28.32 8.33 4.51
CA ILE A 50 -27.58 7.09 4.76
C ILE A 50 -28.56 5.99 5.15
N ASP A 51 -28.58 4.90 4.37
CA ASP A 51 -29.37 3.73 4.72
C ASP A 51 -28.85 3.03 6.00
N GLU A 52 -29.71 2.24 6.64
CA GLU A 52 -29.42 1.60 7.93
C GLU A 52 -28.19 0.67 7.87
N LYS A 53 -28.02 -0.08 6.77
CA LYS A 53 -26.89 -1.00 6.61
C LYS A 53 -25.57 -0.26 6.52
N VAL A 54 -25.53 0.82 5.74
CA VAL A 54 -24.36 1.69 5.63
C VAL A 54 -24.08 2.38 6.96
N ARG A 55 -25.11 2.83 7.68
CA ARG A 55 -24.99 3.46 9.00
C ARG A 55 -24.33 2.53 10.02
N LEU A 56 -24.74 1.27 10.08
CA LEU A 56 -24.13 0.27 10.97
C LEU A 56 -22.66 0.04 10.63
N LYS A 57 -22.34 -0.08 9.33
CA LYS A 57 -20.93 -0.21 8.87
C LYS A 57 -20.09 1.01 9.28
N LEU A 58 -20.61 2.21 9.07
CA LEU A 58 -19.93 3.46 9.43
C LEU A 58 -19.67 3.58 10.93
N THR A 59 -20.63 3.19 11.76
CA THR A 59 -20.46 3.18 13.22
C THR A 59 -19.30 2.28 13.62
N ALA A 60 -19.25 1.05 13.09
CA ALA A 60 -18.16 0.12 13.40
C ALA A 60 -16.78 0.63 12.94
N LEU A 61 -16.70 1.23 11.74
CA LEU A 61 -15.45 1.79 11.21
C LEU A 61 -14.98 3.01 12.03
N LEU A 62 -15.92 3.89 12.39
CA LEU A 62 -15.63 5.07 13.20
C LEU A 62 -15.16 4.68 14.61
N ASP A 63 -15.78 3.70 15.23
CA ASP A 63 -15.38 3.21 16.56
C ASP A 63 -13.95 2.66 16.58
N ARG A 64 -13.54 1.95 15.52
CA ARG A 64 -12.15 1.50 15.35
C ARG A 64 -11.19 2.70 15.26
N ARG A 65 -11.54 3.69 14.44
CA ARG A 65 -10.71 4.88 14.26
C ARG A 65 -10.61 5.74 15.52
N LEU A 66 -11.69 5.88 16.29
CA LEU A 66 -11.70 6.58 17.57
C LEU A 66 -10.83 5.89 18.64
N LYS A 67 -10.61 4.58 18.53
CA LYS A 67 -9.64 3.83 19.36
C LYS A 67 -8.19 3.99 18.91
N GLY A 68 -7.92 4.81 17.88
CA GLY A 68 -6.57 5.09 17.38
C GLY A 68 -6.10 4.11 16.29
N GLU A 69 -6.94 3.20 15.81
CA GLU A 69 -6.55 2.29 14.73
C GLU A 69 -6.28 3.06 13.43
N PRO A 70 -5.13 2.84 12.76
CA PRO A 70 -4.79 3.52 11.51
C PRO A 70 -5.83 3.25 10.41
N ILE A 71 -6.19 4.28 9.65
CA ILE A 71 -7.15 4.18 8.53
C ILE A 71 -6.77 3.04 7.57
N ALA A 72 -5.51 2.88 7.24
CA ALA A 72 -5.05 1.83 6.34
C ALA A 72 -5.40 0.42 6.85
N TYR A 73 -5.28 0.15 8.15
CA TYR A 73 -5.69 -1.14 8.71
C TYR A 73 -7.21 -1.30 8.76
N ILE A 74 -7.94 -0.21 9.03
CA ILE A 74 -9.42 -0.22 9.01
C ILE A 74 -9.94 -0.57 7.61
N LEU A 75 -9.31 -0.02 6.57
CA LEU A 75 -9.67 -0.26 5.17
C LEU A 75 -9.08 -1.57 4.63
N GLY A 76 -7.99 -2.07 5.23
CA GLY A 76 -7.22 -3.22 4.75
C GLY A 76 -6.36 -2.91 3.53
N GLU A 77 -6.24 -1.64 3.13
CA GLU A 77 -5.54 -1.22 1.92
C GLU A 77 -4.82 0.12 2.10
N LYS A 78 -3.68 0.27 1.43
CA LYS A 78 -2.91 1.51 1.31
C LYS A 78 -2.34 1.62 -0.08
N GLU A 79 -2.51 2.78 -0.73
CA GLU A 79 -1.81 3.09 -1.97
C GLU A 79 -0.35 3.45 -1.68
N PHE A 80 0.56 2.89 -2.48
CA PHE A 80 1.98 3.23 -2.51
C PHE A 80 2.46 3.12 -3.95
N TRP A 81 3.15 4.14 -4.46
CA TRP A 81 3.62 4.19 -5.86
C TRP A 81 2.51 3.93 -6.89
N SER A 82 1.32 4.49 -6.64
CA SER A 82 0.08 4.24 -7.41
C SER A 82 -0.39 2.77 -7.44
N LEU A 83 0.19 1.90 -6.61
CA LEU A 83 -0.21 0.50 -6.48
C LEU A 83 -1.12 0.33 -5.24
N PRO A 84 -2.33 -0.25 -5.39
CA PRO A 84 -3.17 -0.60 -4.25
C PRO A 84 -2.63 -1.84 -3.54
N LEU A 85 -2.09 -1.67 -2.33
CA LEU A 85 -1.50 -2.74 -1.52
C LEU A 85 -2.40 -3.10 -0.35
N ASN A 86 -2.69 -4.38 -0.18
CA ASN A 86 -3.30 -4.89 1.04
C ASN A 86 -2.32 -4.70 2.21
N VAL A 87 -2.83 -4.31 3.36
CA VAL A 87 -2.06 -4.14 4.59
C VAL A 87 -2.70 -4.91 5.74
N SER A 88 -1.91 -5.31 6.73
CA SER A 88 -2.37 -5.97 7.95
C SER A 88 -1.57 -5.48 9.14
N GLU A 89 -2.07 -5.74 10.36
CA GLU A 89 -1.37 -5.36 11.59
C GLU A 89 0.03 -5.98 11.72
N GLY A 90 0.30 -7.06 10.98
CA GLY A 90 1.63 -7.70 10.92
C GLY A 90 2.64 -6.97 10.03
N THR A 91 2.23 -5.93 9.28
CA THR A 91 3.11 -5.19 8.37
C THR A 91 3.15 -3.71 8.71
N LEU A 92 4.30 -3.07 8.49
CA LEU A 92 4.36 -1.62 8.51
C LEU A 92 3.54 -1.05 7.34
N ILE A 93 2.69 -0.05 7.64
CA ILE A 93 1.98 0.69 6.60
C ILE A 93 3.01 1.44 5.74
N PRO A 94 3.03 1.27 4.42
CA PRO A 94 3.94 1.98 3.53
C PRO A 94 3.91 3.50 3.78
N ARG A 95 5.10 4.10 3.95
CA ARG A 95 5.25 5.53 4.23
C ARG A 95 5.62 6.28 2.96
N PRO A 96 5.14 7.52 2.77
CA PRO A 96 5.51 8.34 1.60
C PRO A 96 7.03 8.54 1.46
N ASP A 97 7.74 8.68 2.57
CA ASP A 97 9.20 8.85 2.57
C ASP A 97 9.95 7.65 1.95
N THR A 98 9.33 6.46 1.98
CA THR A 98 9.88 5.26 1.34
C THR A 98 9.89 5.38 -0.20
N GLU A 99 9.08 6.25 -0.79
CA GLU A 99 9.09 6.51 -2.24
C GLU A 99 10.42 7.13 -2.69
N ILE A 100 11.09 7.88 -1.82
CA ILE A 100 12.44 8.43 -2.09
C ILE A 100 13.47 7.30 -2.29
N LEU A 101 13.34 6.22 -1.51
CA LEU A 101 14.19 5.04 -1.69
C LEU A 101 13.92 4.36 -3.03
N VAL A 102 12.64 4.23 -3.43
CA VAL A 102 12.26 3.68 -4.73
C VAL A 102 12.85 4.54 -5.86
N GLU A 103 12.71 5.86 -5.81
CA GLU A 103 13.29 6.79 -6.81
C GLU A 103 14.81 6.59 -6.95
N LYS A 104 15.53 6.49 -5.84
CA LYS A 104 16.98 6.28 -5.85
C LYS A 104 17.37 4.92 -6.40
N ALA A 105 16.66 3.86 -6.01
CA ALA A 105 16.89 2.52 -6.54
C ALA A 105 16.60 2.45 -8.05
N LEU A 106 15.53 3.11 -8.52
CA LEU A 106 15.22 3.23 -9.95
C LEU A 106 16.33 3.98 -10.72
N GLN A 107 16.82 5.11 -10.19
CA GLN A 107 17.90 5.84 -10.82
C GLN A 107 19.13 4.94 -11.04
N ILE A 108 19.58 4.22 -10.01
CA ILE A 108 20.71 3.30 -10.07
C ILE A 108 20.44 2.14 -11.03
N ALA A 109 19.20 1.58 -11.00
CA ALA A 109 18.82 0.50 -11.89
C ALA A 109 18.89 0.93 -13.35
N LEU A 110 18.37 2.11 -13.69
CA LEU A 110 18.37 2.63 -15.05
C LEU A 110 19.80 2.84 -15.58
N GLU A 111 20.69 3.39 -14.76
CA GLU A 111 22.12 3.55 -15.11
C GLU A 111 22.78 2.19 -15.43
N LYS A 112 22.56 1.18 -14.59
CA LYS A 112 23.09 -0.19 -14.81
C LYS A 112 22.47 -0.88 -16.03
N LEU A 113 21.21 -0.65 -16.33
CA LEU A 113 20.51 -1.21 -17.48
C LEU A 113 20.96 -0.61 -18.84
N GLU A 114 21.70 0.52 -18.84
CA GLU A 114 22.34 1.04 -20.06
C GLU A 114 23.44 0.09 -20.59
N GLU A 115 24.06 -0.69 -19.71
CA GLU A 115 25.06 -1.70 -20.09
C GLU A 115 24.46 -2.95 -20.75
N ASN A 116 23.12 -3.04 -20.85
CA ASN A 116 22.37 -4.18 -21.38
C ASN A 116 22.79 -5.54 -20.79
N PRO A 117 22.80 -5.71 -19.46
CA PRO A 117 23.12 -7.00 -18.87
C PRO A 117 22.09 -8.06 -19.30
N PRO A 118 22.46 -9.34 -19.47
CA PRO A 118 21.51 -10.37 -19.82
C PRO A 118 20.50 -10.64 -18.68
N HIS A 119 20.86 -10.31 -17.46
CA HIS A 119 20.07 -10.57 -16.25
C HIS A 119 20.27 -9.42 -15.27
N PHE A 120 19.18 -8.97 -14.62
CA PHE A 120 19.18 -7.94 -13.60
C PHE A 120 18.41 -8.40 -12.38
N ARG A 121 19.03 -8.38 -11.22
CA ARG A 121 18.47 -8.95 -9.99
C ARG A 121 18.38 -7.93 -8.87
N ILE A 122 17.20 -7.86 -8.24
CA ILE A 122 16.92 -6.95 -7.12
C ILE A 122 16.46 -7.77 -5.91
N LEU A 123 16.98 -7.43 -4.74
CA LEU A 123 16.57 -8.01 -3.46
C LEU A 123 16.00 -6.92 -2.54
N ASP A 124 14.83 -7.17 -1.98
CA ASP A 124 14.17 -6.35 -0.96
C ASP A 124 14.18 -7.09 0.37
N LEU A 125 14.96 -6.61 1.34
CA LEU A 125 15.12 -7.21 2.67
C LEU A 125 14.13 -6.60 3.66
N GLY A 126 13.31 -7.44 4.30
CA GLY A 126 12.24 -6.96 5.17
C GLY A 126 11.10 -6.36 4.35
N THR A 127 10.68 -7.08 3.31
CA THR A 127 9.79 -6.56 2.26
C THR A 127 8.42 -6.09 2.74
N GLY A 128 7.96 -6.54 3.93
CA GLY A 128 6.68 -6.14 4.49
C GLY A 128 5.52 -6.41 3.53
N THR A 129 4.80 -5.38 3.14
CA THR A 129 3.70 -5.48 2.15
C THR A 129 4.17 -5.78 0.73
N GLY A 130 5.48 -5.82 0.48
CA GLY A 130 6.07 -5.89 -0.85
C GLY A 130 6.20 -4.53 -1.55
N ALA A 131 5.98 -3.43 -0.84
CA ALA A 131 5.83 -2.09 -1.43
C ALA A 131 7.00 -1.69 -2.33
N ILE A 132 8.25 -1.82 -1.83
CA ILE A 132 9.45 -1.42 -2.58
C ILE A 132 9.66 -2.37 -3.77
N ALA A 133 9.64 -3.69 -3.52
CA ALA A 133 9.83 -4.70 -4.56
C ALA A 133 8.81 -4.55 -5.71
N LEU A 134 7.53 -4.33 -5.36
CA LEU A 134 6.45 -4.16 -6.34
C LEU A 134 6.57 -2.85 -7.11
N ALA A 135 6.93 -1.74 -6.44
CA ALA A 135 7.18 -0.47 -7.11
C ALA A 135 8.33 -0.57 -8.11
N LEU A 136 9.46 -1.19 -7.72
CA LEU A 136 10.59 -1.42 -8.63
C LEU A 136 10.21 -2.33 -9.80
N ALA A 137 9.46 -3.40 -9.54
CA ALA A 137 9.01 -4.32 -10.58
C ALA A 137 8.05 -3.64 -11.57
N SER A 138 7.14 -2.77 -11.10
CA SER A 138 6.19 -2.07 -11.97
C SER A 138 6.88 -1.16 -13.00
N GLU A 139 7.95 -0.46 -12.58
CA GLU A 139 8.69 0.47 -13.43
C GLU A 139 9.70 -0.25 -14.34
N LEU A 140 10.40 -1.26 -13.81
CA LEU A 140 11.50 -1.87 -14.53
C LEU A 140 11.06 -2.99 -15.48
N SER A 141 9.95 -3.69 -15.21
CA SER A 141 9.48 -4.80 -16.06
C SER A 141 9.28 -4.40 -17.52
N PRO A 142 8.60 -3.29 -17.88
CA PRO A 142 8.41 -2.91 -19.26
C PRO A 142 9.73 -2.51 -19.95
N ILE A 143 10.67 -1.94 -19.21
CA ILE A 143 11.99 -1.54 -19.72
C ILE A 143 12.83 -2.77 -20.01
N CYS A 144 12.93 -3.69 -19.05
CA CYS A 144 13.69 -4.92 -19.20
C CYS A 144 13.12 -5.80 -20.33
N GLN A 145 11.79 -5.89 -20.44
CA GLN A 145 11.15 -6.61 -21.52
C GLN A 145 11.53 -6.04 -22.91
N LYS A 146 11.50 -4.72 -23.05
CA LYS A 146 11.89 -4.05 -24.31
C LYS A 146 13.36 -4.28 -24.67
N LYS A 147 14.23 -4.35 -23.67
CA LYS A 147 15.67 -4.60 -23.85
C LYS A 147 16.05 -6.09 -23.90
N ASN A 148 15.10 -7.02 -23.75
CA ASN A 148 15.30 -8.47 -23.61
C ASN A 148 16.22 -8.82 -22.41
N ILE A 149 16.13 -8.07 -21.32
CA ILE A 149 16.85 -8.33 -20.08
C ILE A 149 15.94 -9.17 -19.17
N GLN A 150 16.46 -10.24 -18.61
CA GLN A 150 15.73 -11.00 -17.59
C GLN A 150 15.77 -10.22 -16.27
N LEU A 151 14.60 -9.84 -15.76
CA LEU A 151 14.46 -9.16 -14.48
C LEU A 151 13.96 -10.15 -13.41
N ASP A 152 14.72 -10.29 -12.32
CA ASP A 152 14.31 -11.02 -11.12
C ASP A 152 14.22 -10.05 -9.94
N VAL A 153 13.02 -9.85 -9.43
CA VAL A 153 12.77 -9.10 -8.19
C VAL A 153 12.35 -10.08 -7.11
N ILE A 154 13.09 -10.10 -6.00
CA ILE A 154 12.88 -11.00 -4.88
C ILE A 154 12.68 -10.16 -3.62
N GLY A 155 11.58 -10.36 -2.90
CA GLY A 155 11.34 -9.80 -1.58
C GLY A 155 11.44 -10.89 -0.52
N VAL A 156 12.04 -10.57 0.63
CA VAL A 156 12.12 -11.52 1.74
C VAL A 156 11.62 -10.90 3.03
N ASP A 157 10.98 -11.72 3.85
CA ASP A 157 10.56 -11.35 5.20
C ASP A 157 10.70 -12.55 6.15
N LEU A 158 10.80 -12.26 7.44
CA LEU A 158 10.91 -13.29 8.48
C LEU A 158 9.58 -14.01 8.71
N MET A 159 8.47 -13.26 8.63
CA MET A 159 7.14 -13.73 9.00
C MET A 159 6.40 -14.35 7.81
N PRO A 160 5.99 -15.62 7.87
CA PRO A 160 5.35 -16.29 6.74
C PRO A 160 4.01 -15.66 6.32
N GLU A 161 3.26 -15.07 7.26
CA GLU A 161 2.02 -14.35 6.97
C GLU A 161 2.28 -13.05 6.19
N VAL A 162 3.41 -12.37 6.46
CA VAL A 162 3.84 -11.18 5.72
C VAL A 162 4.23 -11.54 4.29
N VAL A 163 4.98 -12.64 4.12
CA VAL A 163 5.32 -13.17 2.78
C VAL A 163 4.06 -13.49 1.96
N LYS A 164 3.05 -14.11 2.58
CA LYS A 164 1.76 -14.39 1.91
C LYS A 164 1.03 -13.12 1.52
N LEU A 165 1.05 -12.09 2.38
CA LEU A 165 0.45 -10.79 2.08
C LEU A 165 1.16 -10.13 0.90
N ALA A 166 2.50 -10.09 0.90
CA ALA A 166 3.28 -9.53 -0.20
C ALA A 166 3.01 -10.29 -1.52
N GLN A 167 2.92 -11.61 -1.48
CA GLN A 167 2.56 -12.42 -2.63
C GLN A 167 1.14 -12.08 -3.15
N SER A 168 0.16 -11.91 -2.26
CA SER A 168 -1.19 -11.48 -2.65
C SER A 168 -1.21 -10.09 -3.30
N ASN A 169 -0.32 -9.20 -2.86
CA ASN A 169 -0.15 -7.87 -3.46
C ASN A 169 0.47 -7.94 -4.86
N ALA A 170 1.42 -8.86 -5.09
CA ALA A 170 1.95 -9.11 -6.43
C ALA A 170 0.85 -9.61 -7.39
N GLU A 171 0.05 -10.56 -6.95
CA GLU A 171 -1.06 -11.11 -7.73
C GLU A 171 -2.13 -10.04 -8.03
N LYS A 172 -2.53 -9.25 -7.02
CA LYS A 172 -3.48 -8.14 -7.16
C LYS A 172 -3.04 -7.12 -8.21
N ASN A 173 -1.73 -6.80 -8.22
CA ASN A 173 -1.15 -5.82 -9.14
C ASN A 173 -0.60 -6.46 -10.44
N GLN A 174 -0.76 -7.77 -10.64
CA GLN A 174 -0.29 -8.53 -11.81
C GLN A 174 1.21 -8.35 -12.09
N LEU A 175 2.00 -8.26 -11.01
CA LEU A 175 3.44 -8.09 -11.07
C LEU A 175 4.16 -9.41 -10.77
N LYS A 176 5.24 -9.67 -11.51
CA LYS A 176 6.09 -10.85 -11.31
C LYS A 176 7.19 -10.52 -10.31
N VAL A 177 6.91 -10.78 -9.05
CA VAL A 177 7.86 -10.67 -7.94
C VAL A 177 7.78 -11.96 -7.13
N GLN A 178 8.94 -12.49 -6.75
CA GLN A 178 9.01 -13.67 -5.89
C GLN A 178 9.14 -13.23 -4.44
N PHE A 179 8.34 -13.80 -3.55
CA PHE A 179 8.44 -13.54 -2.12
C PHE A 179 8.80 -14.83 -1.38
N LEU A 180 9.82 -14.75 -0.50
CA LEU A 180 10.36 -15.91 0.22
C LEU A 180 10.42 -15.61 1.71
N GLN A 181 10.14 -16.62 2.53
CA GLN A 181 10.44 -16.52 3.95
C GLN A 181 11.95 -16.69 4.15
N SER A 182 12.59 -15.68 4.73
CA SER A 182 14.03 -15.70 5.02
C SER A 182 14.36 -14.82 6.21
N ARG A 183 15.30 -15.26 7.01
CA ARG A 183 15.98 -14.39 7.96
C ARG A 183 17.21 -13.81 7.27
N TRP A 184 17.12 -12.56 6.87
CA TRP A 184 18.15 -11.90 6.05
C TRP A 184 18.45 -12.72 4.78
N PHE A 185 19.65 -13.23 4.63
CA PHE A 185 20.15 -13.93 3.45
C PHE A 185 20.08 -15.47 3.55
N GLU A 186 19.51 -16.04 4.65
CA GLU A 186 19.57 -17.50 4.89
C GLU A 186 18.97 -18.37 3.77
N ASN A 187 17.90 -17.88 3.13
CA ASN A 187 17.22 -18.58 2.03
C ASN A 187 17.34 -17.80 0.70
N VAL A 188 18.38 -16.97 0.56
CA VAL A 188 18.62 -16.16 -0.64
C VAL A 188 19.90 -16.64 -1.31
N GLU A 189 19.82 -16.97 -2.60
CA GLU A 189 20.96 -17.48 -3.37
C GLU A 189 21.37 -16.52 -4.48
N GLY A 190 22.69 -16.54 -4.78
CA GLY A 190 23.27 -15.78 -5.87
C GLY A 190 23.65 -14.35 -5.49
N GLN A 191 23.91 -13.54 -6.52
CA GLN A 191 24.30 -12.13 -6.40
C GLN A 191 23.19 -11.22 -6.91
N PHE A 192 23.14 -10.00 -6.41
CA PHE A 192 22.13 -9.01 -6.77
C PHE A 192 22.81 -7.72 -7.24
N ASP A 193 22.21 -7.06 -8.22
CA ASP A 193 22.66 -5.77 -8.73
C ASP A 193 22.26 -4.63 -7.80
N ILE A 194 21.10 -4.78 -7.13
CA ILE A 194 20.59 -3.86 -6.13
C ILE A 194 20.03 -4.64 -4.95
N ILE A 195 20.35 -4.15 -3.74
CA ILE A 195 19.73 -4.61 -2.49
C ILE A 195 19.14 -3.38 -1.82
N VAL A 196 17.86 -3.46 -1.45
CA VAL A 196 17.10 -2.43 -0.71
C VAL A 196 16.58 -3.00 0.60
N SER A 197 16.28 -2.10 1.57
CA SER A 197 15.65 -2.47 2.84
C SER A 197 14.89 -1.29 3.44
#